data_12808ff8167baeb509cfee455f700824
#
_entry.id   12808ff8167baeb509cfee455f700824
#
_cell.length_a   1.000
_cell.length_b   1.000
_cell.length_c   1.000
_cell.angle_alpha   90.00
_cell.angle_beta   90.00
_cell.angle_gamma   90.00
#
_symmetry.space_group_name_H-M   'P 1'
#
loop_
_entity.id
_entity.type
_entity.pdbx_description
1 polymer ?
#
loop_
_entity_poly.entity_id
_entity_poly.type
_entity_poly.pdbx_seq_one_letter_code
_entity_poly.pdbx_strand_id
1 'polypeptide(L)'
;MLPELDLGLWLIKADDRALSVDEQCYQRLILPYLIEHDIPLLFVVNQVDKIEPCREWDFSRSMPGPQQLTNISRKQFQVSQLFNVPLTQIFVTSAAEGYGLQILIEQIIHRLPKEKKWSVTRETRAEYVMPSMQRESIAGLWDTIKTAAKTILRETWTTISSRVENWFSKLFGW
;
A
#
# COMPACT_ATOMS: atom_id res chain seq x y z
N MET A 1 11.85 2.15 -20.72
CA MET A 1 11.24 3.44 -20.39
C MET A 1 10.13 3.15 -19.40
N LEU A 2 10.26 3.52 -18.14
CA LEU A 2 9.13 3.43 -17.19
C LEU A 2 8.13 4.51 -17.61
N PRO A 3 6.81 4.21 -17.61
CA PRO A 3 5.79 5.22 -17.86
C PRO A 3 5.91 6.35 -16.82
N GLU A 4 5.40 7.53 -17.13
CA GLU A 4 5.29 8.63 -16.16
C GLU A 4 4.54 8.14 -14.92
N LEU A 5 5.25 8.05 -13.80
CA LEU A 5 4.69 7.64 -12.53
C LEU A 5 4.41 8.89 -11.69
N ASP A 6 3.20 9.00 -11.17
CA ASP A 6 2.82 10.11 -10.29
C ASP A 6 3.03 9.78 -8.80
N LEU A 7 3.05 8.49 -8.48
CA LEU A 7 3.22 7.96 -7.13
C LEU A 7 3.68 6.50 -7.20
N GLY A 8 4.63 6.11 -6.37
CA GLY A 8 5.02 4.73 -6.14
C GLY A 8 4.39 4.15 -4.89
N LEU A 9 4.03 2.86 -4.93
CA LEU A 9 3.68 2.07 -3.75
C LEU A 9 4.65 0.89 -3.65
N TRP A 10 5.44 0.84 -2.58
CA TRP A 10 6.30 -0.30 -2.27
C TRP A 10 5.58 -1.26 -1.33
N LEU A 11 5.13 -2.39 -1.86
CA LEU A 11 4.37 -3.36 -1.08
C LEU A 11 5.29 -4.40 -0.46
N ILE A 12 5.16 -4.57 0.85
CA ILE A 12 5.88 -5.55 1.65
C ILE A 12 4.85 -6.48 2.29
N LYS A 13 5.09 -7.77 2.20
CA LYS A 13 4.28 -8.75 2.92
C LYS A 13 4.68 -8.76 4.40
N ALA A 14 3.70 -8.73 5.31
CA ALA A 14 3.94 -8.55 6.73
C ALA A 14 4.74 -9.69 7.37
N ASP A 15 4.56 -10.93 6.90
CA ASP A 15 5.26 -12.13 7.35
C ASP A 15 6.60 -12.39 6.62
N ASP A 16 6.96 -11.55 5.65
CA ASP A 16 8.25 -11.69 4.95
C ASP A 16 9.41 -11.34 5.89
N ARG A 17 10.43 -12.21 5.87
CA ARG A 17 11.65 -12.10 6.68
C ARG A 17 12.87 -11.74 5.86
N ALA A 18 12.84 -11.91 4.54
CA ALA A 18 13.98 -11.76 3.66
C ALA A 18 13.97 -10.42 2.90
N LEU A 19 13.86 -9.31 3.62
CA LEU A 19 13.75 -7.96 3.02
C LEU A 19 15.09 -7.37 2.52
N SER A 20 16.22 -8.08 2.70
CA SER A 20 17.54 -7.56 2.32
C SER A 20 17.72 -7.41 0.80
N VAL A 21 17.10 -8.30 0.01
CA VAL A 21 17.12 -8.20 -1.45
C VAL A 21 16.24 -7.03 -1.91
N ASP A 22 15.08 -6.87 -1.30
CA ASP A 22 14.16 -5.77 -1.58
C ASP A 22 14.80 -4.41 -1.24
N GLU A 23 15.51 -4.34 -0.12
CA GLU A 23 16.25 -3.14 0.29
C GLU A 23 17.33 -2.78 -0.73
N GLN A 24 18.13 -3.74 -1.18
CA GLN A 24 19.17 -3.50 -2.18
C GLN A 24 18.59 -3.06 -3.52
N CYS A 25 17.49 -3.68 -3.95
CA CYS A 25 16.76 -3.27 -5.16
C CYS A 25 16.25 -1.83 -5.03
N TYR A 26 15.62 -1.52 -3.90
CA TYR A 26 15.14 -0.18 -3.60
C TYR A 26 16.26 0.86 -3.66
N GLN A 27 17.34 0.66 -2.90
CA GLN A 27 18.43 1.63 -2.79
C GLN A 27 19.16 1.84 -4.11
N ARG A 28 19.40 0.78 -4.89
CA ARG A 28 20.26 0.84 -6.08
C ARG A 28 19.51 1.21 -7.34
N LEU A 29 18.24 0.83 -7.46
CA LEU A 29 17.50 0.95 -8.71
C LEU A 29 16.31 1.92 -8.61
N ILE A 30 15.55 1.83 -7.54
CA ILE A 30 14.27 2.54 -7.44
C ILE A 30 14.45 3.94 -6.85
N LEU A 31 15.16 4.06 -5.74
CA LEU A 31 15.35 5.34 -5.06
C LEU A 31 16.01 6.41 -5.94
N PRO A 32 17.11 6.12 -6.69
CA PRO A 32 17.69 7.12 -7.59
C PRO A 32 16.70 7.62 -8.64
N TYR A 33 15.92 6.71 -9.23
CA TYR A 33 14.91 7.07 -10.22
C TYR A 33 13.79 7.95 -9.63
N LEU A 34 13.30 7.61 -8.43
CA LEU A 34 12.25 8.39 -7.75
C LEU A 34 12.74 9.80 -7.41
N ILE A 35 14.00 9.94 -6.97
CA ILE A 35 14.61 11.24 -6.67
C ILE A 35 14.78 12.07 -7.94
N GLU A 36 15.29 11.48 -9.02
CA GLU A 36 15.51 12.16 -10.29
C GLU A 36 14.21 12.75 -10.88
N HIS A 37 13.08 12.05 -10.66
CA HIS A 37 11.78 12.42 -11.24
C HIS A 37 10.80 13.05 -10.23
N ASP A 38 11.27 13.32 -8.99
CA ASP A 38 10.44 13.87 -7.91
C ASP A 38 9.14 13.07 -7.64
N ILE A 39 9.26 11.73 -7.72
CA ILE A 39 8.12 10.83 -7.57
C ILE A 39 7.98 10.44 -6.09
N PRO A 40 6.86 10.75 -5.42
CA PRO A 40 6.63 10.32 -4.05
C PRO A 40 6.45 8.80 -3.96
N LEU A 41 6.96 8.21 -2.87
CA LEU A 41 6.83 6.79 -2.57
C LEU A 41 6.17 6.58 -1.22
N LEU A 42 5.26 5.61 -1.15
CA LEU A 42 4.69 5.10 0.09
C LEU A 42 5.05 3.62 0.25
N PHE A 43 5.43 3.25 1.47
CA PHE A 43 5.63 1.85 1.86
C PHE A 43 4.33 1.29 2.44
N VAL A 44 3.96 0.10 2.04
CA VAL A 44 2.74 -0.57 2.49
C VAL A 44 3.09 -1.96 2.99
N VAL A 45 2.99 -2.15 4.30
CA VAL A 45 3.11 -3.49 4.92
C VAL A 45 1.71 -4.11 4.92
N ASN A 46 1.46 -5.00 3.96
CA ASN A 46 0.16 -5.64 3.78
C ASN A 46 0.10 -7.02 4.43
N GLN A 47 -1.13 -7.53 4.65
CA GLN A 47 -1.42 -8.81 5.32
C GLN A 47 -1.03 -8.81 6.80
N VAL A 48 -1.21 -7.68 7.49
CA VAL A 48 -0.89 -7.60 8.92
C VAL A 48 -1.77 -8.48 9.82
N ASP A 49 -2.92 -8.92 9.31
CA ASP A 49 -3.78 -9.95 9.92
C ASP A 49 -3.04 -11.28 10.14
N LYS A 50 -1.99 -11.54 9.37
CA LYS A 50 -1.16 -12.76 9.48
C LYS A 50 0.04 -12.63 10.41
N ILE A 51 0.26 -11.46 11.02
CA ILE A 51 1.31 -11.30 12.04
C ILE A 51 0.88 -12.00 13.32
N GLU A 52 1.76 -12.82 13.88
CA GLU A 52 1.49 -13.51 15.15
C GLU A 52 1.36 -12.52 16.33
N PRO A 53 0.48 -12.81 17.27
CA PRO A 53 -0.43 -13.97 17.33
C PRO A 53 -1.71 -13.77 16.49
N CYS A 54 -1.82 -14.47 15.35
CA CYS A 54 -2.96 -14.34 14.42
C CYS A 54 -4.33 -14.56 15.10
N ARG A 55 -4.36 -15.31 16.19
CA ARG A 55 -5.59 -15.60 16.96
C ARG A 55 -6.17 -14.37 17.66
N GLU A 56 -5.38 -13.31 17.84
CA GLU A 56 -5.86 -12.05 18.42
C GLU A 56 -6.60 -11.16 17.41
N TRP A 57 -6.60 -11.54 16.13
CA TRP A 57 -7.32 -10.76 15.13
C TRP A 57 -8.83 -10.85 15.36
N ASP A 58 -9.46 -9.70 15.59
CA ASP A 58 -10.92 -9.59 15.68
C ASP A 58 -11.52 -9.43 14.28
N PHE A 59 -11.99 -10.55 13.70
CA PHE A 59 -12.61 -10.56 12.37
C PHE A 59 -13.92 -9.76 12.31
N SER A 60 -14.61 -9.59 13.46
CA SER A 60 -15.87 -8.84 13.48
C SER A 60 -15.66 -7.33 13.34
N ARG A 61 -14.54 -6.83 13.84
CA ARG A 61 -14.14 -5.43 13.81
C ARG A 61 -13.04 -5.15 12.80
N SER A 62 -12.46 -6.17 12.18
CA SER A 62 -11.27 -6.09 11.33
C SER A 62 -10.11 -5.36 12.02
N MET A 63 -9.79 -5.76 13.25
CA MET A 63 -8.81 -5.09 14.11
C MET A 63 -7.83 -6.08 14.74
N PRO A 64 -6.54 -5.71 14.86
CA PRO A 64 -5.57 -6.52 15.60
C PRO A 64 -5.80 -6.44 17.10
N GLY A 65 -5.50 -7.53 17.81
CA GLY A 65 -5.42 -7.52 19.28
C GLY A 65 -4.15 -6.85 19.80
N PRO A 66 -4.03 -6.66 21.12
CA PRO A 66 -2.96 -5.84 21.72
C PRO A 66 -1.53 -6.33 21.40
N GLN A 67 -1.29 -7.64 21.52
CA GLN A 67 0.03 -8.21 21.24
C GLN A 67 0.33 -8.19 19.74
N GLN A 68 -0.67 -8.49 18.91
CA GLN A 68 -0.55 -8.44 17.46
C GLN A 68 -0.26 -7.01 17.00
N LEU A 69 -0.93 -5.99 17.55
CA LEU A 69 -0.69 -4.57 17.26
C LEU A 69 0.76 -4.17 17.60
N THR A 70 1.28 -4.66 18.75
CA THR A 70 2.69 -4.45 19.13
C THR A 70 3.64 -5.04 18.10
N ASN A 71 3.36 -6.23 17.58
CA ASN A 71 4.19 -6.89 16.58
C ASN A 71 4.07 -6.22 15.19
N ILE A 72 2.89 -5.72 14.84
CA ILE A 72 2.68 -4.89 13.64
C ILE A 72 3.54 -3.61 13.72
N SER A 73 3.50 -2.91 14.85
CA SER A 73 4.32 -1.71 15.07
C SER A 73 5.82 -2.00 15.01
N ARG A 74 6.25 -3.17 15.55
CA ARG A 74 7.64 -3.62 15.45
C ARG A 74 8.04 -3.88 14.01
N LYS A 75 7.17 -4.51 13.19
CA LYS A 75 7.42 -4.74 11.77
C LYS A 75 7.53 -3.41 11.01
N GLN A 76 6.64 -2.45 11.28
CA GLN A 76 6.68 -1.11 10.70
C GLN A 76 8.01 -0.41 11.02
N PHE A 77 8.46 -0.51 12.27
CA PHE A 77 9.75 0.04 12.70
C PHE A 77 10.94 -0.66 12.00
N GLN A 78 10.91 -1.99 11.86
CA GLN A 78 11.94 -2.74 11.13
C GLN A 78 12.05 -2.28 9.66
N VAL A 79 10.91 -2.10 8.98
CA VAL A 79 10.90 -1.56 7.61
C VAL A 79 11.48 -0.15 7.56
N SER A 80 11.11 0.71 8.50
CA SER A 80 11.67 2.07 8.62
C SER A 80 13.19 2.06 8.73
N GLN A 81 13.73 1.22 9.59
CA GLN A 81 15.19 1.11 9.78
C GLN A 81 15.89 0.52 8.55
N LEU A 82 15.32 -0.54 7.97
CA LEU A 82 15.95 -1.24 6.85
C LEU A 82 16.01 -0.39 5.58
N PHE A 83 14.90 0.27 5.24
CA PHE A 83 14.80 1.10 4.04
C PHE A 83 15.21 2.56 4.26
N ASN A 84 15.56 2.92 5.49
CA ASN A 84 15.91 4.28 5.90
C ASN A 84 14.83 5.31 5.52
N VAL A 85 13.59 4.99 5.84
CA VAL A 85 12.42 5.83 5.54
C VAL A 85 11.65 6.19 6.81
N PRO A 86 11.06 7.38 6.91
CA PRO A 86 10.31 7.76 8.11
C PRO A 86 9.04 6.93 8.28
N LEU A 87 8.65 6.66 9.53
CA LEU A 87 7.44 5.91 9.86
C LEU A 87 6.16 6.50 9.24
N THR A 88 6.15 7.81 9.01
CA THR A 88 5.04 8.54 8.37
C THR A 88 4.83 8.17 6.89
N GLN A 89 5.78 7.48 6.27
CA GLN A 89 5.67 6.97 4.90
C GLN A 89 5.35 5.48 4.83
N ILE A 90 5.19 4.80 5.99
CA ILE A 90 4.94 3.37 6.07
C ILE A 90 3.54 3.13 6.60
N PHE A 91 2.70 2.49 5.80
CA PHE A 91 1.31 2.19 6.12
C PHE A 91 1.15 0.69 6.33
N VAL A 92 0.37 0.34 7.35
CA VAL A 92 0.07 -1.06 7.68
C VAL A 92 -1.35 -1.38 7.28
N THR A 93 -1.54 -2.46 6.52
CA THR A 93 -2.84 -2.81 5.96
C THR A 93 -3.11 -4.31 6.02
N SER A 94 -4.39 -4.67 6.06
CA SER A 94 -4.88 -5.97 5.62
C SER A 94 -5.92 -5.74 4.54
N ALA A 95 -5.55 -5.99 3.28
CA ALA A 95 -6.47 -5.83 2.17
C ALA A 95 -7.64 -6.81 2.24
N ALA A 96 -7.43 -8.00 2.80
CA ALA A 96 -8.47 -9.00 2.99
C ALA A 96 -9.56 -8.51 3.98
N GLU A 97 -9.11 -7.89 5.08
CA GLU A 97 -9.97 -7.45 6.18
C GLU A 97 -10.39 -5.97 6.06
N GLY A 98 -9.83 -5.22 5.12
CA GLY A 98 -10.11 -3.79 4.95
C GLY A 98 -9.41 -2.88 5.96
N TYR A 99 -8.52 -3.43 6.81
CA TYR A 99 -7.80 -2.67 7.82
C TYR A 99 -6.77 -1.72 7.20
N GLY A 100 -6.72 -0.49 7.69
CA GLY A 100 -5.73 0.52 7.28
C GLY A 100 -5.91 1.08 5.86
N LEU A 101 -6.85 0.56 5.05
CA LEU A 101 -7.02 0.97 3.65
C LEU A 101 -7.49 2.41 3.52
N GLN A 102 -8.37 2.87 4.41
CA GLN A 102 -8.87 4.25 4.38
C GLN A 102 -7.71 5.25 4.52
N ILE A 103 -6.85 5.04 5.52
CA ILE A 103 -5.70 5.90 5.78
C ILE A 103 -4.74 5.88 4.59
N LEU A 104 -4.47 4.69 4.02
CA LEU A 104 -3.61 4.56 2.85
C LEU A 104 -4.17 5.34 1.66
N ILE A 105 -5.47 5.22 1.36
CA ILE A 105 -6.12 5.90 0.24
C ILE A 105 -6.08 7.42 0.43
N GLU A 106 -6.36 7.92 1.64
CA GLU A 106 -6.24 9.35 1.95
C GLU A 106 -4.83 9.87 1.68
N GLN A 107 -3.82 9.09 2.06
CA GLN A 107 -2.42 9.46 1.83
C GLN A 107 -2.00 9.39 0.35
N ILE A 108 -2.54 8.45 -0.42
CA ILE A 108 -2.37 8.39 -1.87
C ILE A 108 -2.93 9.67 -2.51
N ILE A 109 -4.20 10.01 -2.21
CA ILE A 109 -4.85 11.21 -2.75
C ILE A 109 -4.09 12.48 -2.34
N HIS A 110 -3.57 12.52 -1.12
CA HIS A 110 -2.81 13.70 -0.64
C HIS A 110 -1.54 13.95 -1.44
N ARG A 111 -0.85 12.89 -1.88
CA ARG A 111 0.44 12.94 -2.58
C ARG A 111 0.34 13.02 -4.09
N LEU A 112 -0.82 12.73 -4.68
CA LEU A 112 -1.02 12.89 -6.11
C LEU A 112 -0.91 14.36 -6.54
N PRO A 113 -0.38 14.65 -7.74
CA PRO A 113 -0.36 15.99 -8.33
C PRO A 113 -1.76 16.61 -8.38
N LYS A 114 -1.83 17.95 -8.25
CA LYS A 114 -3.12 18.67 -8.19
C LYS A 114 -4.02 18.39 -9.39
N GLU A 115 -3.44 18.27 -10.56
CA GLU A 115 -4.13 17.99 -11.82
C GLU A 115 -4.81 16.61 -11.78
N LYS A 116 -4.17 15.63 -11.14
CA LYS A 116 -4.69 14.24 -11.03
C LYS A 116 -5.60 14.04 -9.84
N LYS A 117 -5.46 14.84 -8.77
CA LYS A 117 -6.49 14.93 -7.71
C LYS A 117 -7.86 15.29 -8.29
N TRP A 118 -7.88 16.17 -9.28
CA TRP A 118 -9.10 16.57 -9.97
C TRP A 118 -9.72 15.44 -10.79
N SER A 119 -8.93 14.59 -11.45
CA SER A 119 -9.46 13.46 -12.22
C SER A 119 -10.15 12.44 -11.30
N VAL A 120 -9.48 12.04 -10.23
CA VAL A 120 -10.06 11.12 -9.22
C VAL A 120 -11.30 11.73 -8.56
N THR A 121 -11.24 13.04 -8.20
CA THR A 121 -12.37 13.75 -7.59
C THR A 121 -13.48 14.05 -8.59
N ARG A 122 -13.18 14.27 -9.88
CA ARG A 122 -14.16 14.58 -10.92
C ARG A 122 -14.93 13.37 -11.40
N GLU A 123 -14.30 12.22 -11.55
CA GLU A 123 -15.01 10.95 -11.77
C GLU A 123 -15.93 10.64 -10.59
N THR A 124 -15.46 10.96 -9.38
CA THR A 124 -16.27 10.89 -8.16
C THR A 124 -17.41 11.91 -8.13
N ARG A 125 -17.23 13.12 -8.69
CA ARG A 125 -18.24 14.20 -8.68
C ARG A 125 -19.24 14.13 -9.83
N ALA A 126 -18.94 13.50 -10.95
CA ALA A 126 -19.84 13.40 -12.08
C ALA A 126 -21.09 12.54 -11.78
N GLU A 127 -21.02 11.63 -10.81
CA GLU A 127 -22.15 10.85 -10.30
C GLU A 127 -22.92 11.56 -9.15
N TYR A 128 -22.53 12.77 -8.71
CA TYR A 128 -22.89 13.36 -7.41
C TYR A 128 -23.55 14.73 -7.46
N VAL A 129 -24.54 14.94 -8.30
CA VAL A 129 -25.35 16.17 -8.25
C VAL A 129 -26.76 15.88 -7.73
N MET A 130 -26.86 15.44 -6.45
CA MET A 130 -28.10 15.48 -5.66
C MET A 130 -27.80 15.64 -4.16
N PRO A 131 -28.34 16.68 -3.48
CA PRO A 131 -28.00 16.99 -2.08
C PRO A 131 -28.46 15.97 -1.02
N SER A 132 -29.41 15.11 -1.33
CA SER A 132 -29.94 14.09 -0.42
C SER A 132 -29.21 12.75 -0.45
N MET A 133 -28.40 12.49 -1.48
CA MET A 133 -27.59 11.27 -1.65
C MET A 133 -26.17 11.36 -1.10
N GLN A 134 -25.74 12.53 -0.62
CA GLN A 134 -24.34 12.79 -0.28
C GLN A 134 -23.75 11.87 0.81
N ARG A 135 -24.55 11.39 1.75
CA ARG A 135 -24.02 10.52 2.84
C ARG A 135 -23.95 9.05 2.43
N GLU A 136 -24.93 8.55 1.72
CA GLU A 136 -24.94 7.15 1.26
C GLU A 136 -23.99 6.93 0.09
N SER A 137 -23.83 7.92 -0.79
CA SER A 137 -22.94 7.82 -1.94
C SER A 137 -21.46 7.97 -1.59
N ILE A 138 -21.10 8.74 -0.54
CA ILE A 138 -19.74 8.75 0.01
C ILE A 138 -19.39 7.36 0.57
N ALA A 139 -20.32 6.70 1.24
CA ALA A 139 -20.11 5.33 1.72
C ALA A 139 -19.95 4.34 0.54
N GLY A 140 -20.75 4.45 -0.51
CA GLY A 140 -20.64 3.62 -1.72
C GLY A 140 -19.36 3.85 -2.50
N LEU A 141 -18.87 5.09 -2.57
CA LEU A 141 -17.56 5.40 -3.15
C LEU A 141 -16.42 4.79 -2.34
N TRP A 142 -16.47 4.94 -1.02
CA TRP A 142 -15.49 4.33 -0.14
C TRP A 142 -15.48 2.80 -0.29
N ASP A 143 -16.61 2.16 -0.46
CA ASP A 143 -16.71 0.73 -0.72
C ASP A 143 -16.14 0.35 -2.10
N THR A 144 -16.35 1.17 -3.12
CA THR A 144 -15.76 0.99 -4.46
C THR A 144 -14.24 1.16 -4.41
N ILE A 145 -13.75 2.20 -3.76
CA ILE A 145 -12.30 2.45 -3.58
C ILE A 145 -11.66 1.34 -2.73
N LYS A 146 -12.30 0.92 -1.63
CA LYS A 146 -11.85 -0.22 -0.82
C LYS A 146 -11.80 -1.51 -1.65
N THR A 147 -12.81 -1.76 -2.46
CA THR A 147 -12.88 -2.95 -3.32
C THR A 147 -11.80 -2.92 -4.39
N ALA A 148 -11.59 -1.78 -5.05
CA ALA A 148 -10.50 -1.59 -6.00
C ALA A 148 -9.12 -1.75 -5.33
N ALA A 149 -8.90 -1.13 -4.17
CA ALA A 149 -7.68 -1.29 -3.40
C ALA A 149 -7.45 -2.73 -2.93
N LYS A 150 -8.50 -3.42 -2.44
CA LYS A 150 -8.44 -4.85 -2.10
C LYS A 150 -8.05 -5.70 -3.30
N THR A 151 -8.63 -5.43 -4.46
CA THR A 151 -8.37 -6.17 -5.70
C THR A 151 -6.93 -5.92 -6.15
N ILE A 152 -6.49 -4.67 -6.22
CA ILE A 152 -5.13 -4.31 -6.60
C ILE A 152 -4.11 -4.95 -5.64
N LEU A 153 -4.29 -4.83 -4.33
CA LEU A 153 -3.39 -5.38 -3.34
C LEU A 153 -3.39 -6.93 -3.30
N ARG A 154 -4.51 -7.59 -3.65
CA ARG A 154 -4.57 -9.05 -3.79
C ARG A 154 -3.94 -9.56 -5.08
N GLU A 155 -4.28 -8.95 -6.21
CA GLU A 155 -3.82 -9.37 -7.54
C GLU A 155 -2.36 -9.00 -7.77
N THR A 156 -1.91 -7.84 -7.29
CA THR A 156 -0.52 -7.40 -7.44
C THR A 156 0.42 -8.35 -6.72
N TRP A 157 0.01 -8.90 -5.56
CA TRP A 157 0.86 -9.86 -4.84
C TRP A 157 1.12 -11.14 -5.60
N THR A 158 0.10 -11.72 -6.26
CA THR A 158 0.24 -12.95 -7.05
C THR A 158 0.99 -12.71 -8.37
N THR A 159 0.89 -11.52 -8.94
CA THR A 159 1.50 -11.19 -10.25
C THR A 159 2.94 -10.68 -10.10
N ILE A 160 3.23 -9.91 -9.04
CA ILE A 160 4.58 -9.34 -8.81
C ILE A 160 5.54 -10.43 -8.33
N SER A 161 5.16 -11.34 -7.44
CA SER A 161 6.05 -12.40 -6.98
C SER A 161 6.61 -13.23 -8.15
N SER A 162 5.76 -13.64 -9.08
CA SER A 162 6.19 -14.41 -10.24
C SER A 162 6.98 -13.62 -11.30
N ARG A 163 6.73 -12.31 -11.44
CA ARG A 163 7.47 -11.45 -12.39
C ARG A 163 8.79 -10.97 -11.82
N VAL A 164 8.85 -10.68 -10.54
CA VAL A 164 10.08 -10.28 -9.83
C VAL A 164 11.05 -11.44 -9.78
N GLU A 165 10.61 -12.67 -9.48
CA GLU A 165 11.44 -13.88 -9.55
C GLU A 165 12.01 -14.09 -10.95
N ASN A 166 11.20 -13.96 -12.01
CA ASN A 166 11.66 -14.05 -13.39
C ASN A 166 12.62 -12.92 -13.82
N TRP A 167 12.43 -11.71 -13.28
CA TRP A 167 13.28 -10.57 -13.58
C TRP A 167 14.62 -10.67 -12.85
N PHE A 168 14.61 -11.07 -11.58
CA PHE A 168 15.82 -11.35 -10.79
C PHE A 168 16.65 -12.49 -11.39
N SER A 169 16.01 -13.59 -11.83
CA SER A 169 16.72 -14.70 -12.47
C SER A 169 17.39 -14.26 -13.77
N LYS A 170 16.82 -13.32 -14.52
CA LYS A 170 17.42 -12.74 -15.73
C LYS A 170 18.57 -11.76 -15.45
N LEU A 171 18.53 -11.03 -14.33
CA LEU A 171 19.56 -10.03 -14.00
C LEU A 171 20.77 -10.61 -13.27
N PHE A 172 20.56 -11.66 -12.48
CA PHE A 172 21.59 -12.22 -11.60
C PHE A 172 22.03 -13.64 -11.99
N GLY A 173 21.44 -14.25 -13.03
CA GLY A 173 21.91 -15.52 -13.59
C GLY A 173 21.77 -16.72 -12.64
N TRP A 174 20.70 -16.74 -11.82
CA TRP A 174 20.38 -17.87 -10.93
C TRP A 174 19.36 -18.78 -11.56
#